data_d5489234d892b7bd78bbd9942b8c5d3c
#
_entry.id   d5489234d892b7bd78bbd9942b8c5d3c
#
_cell.length_a   1.000
_cell.length_b   1.000
_cell.length_c   1.000
_cell.angle_alpha   90.00
_cell.angle_beta   90.00
_cell.angle_gamma   90.00
#
_symmetry.space_group_name_H-M   'P 1'
#
loop_
_entity.id
_entity.type
_entity.pdbx_description
1 polymer ?
#
loop_
_entity_poly.entity_id
_entity_poly.type
_entity_poly.pdbx_seq_one_letter_code
_entity_poly.pdbx_strand_id
1 'polypeptide(L)'
;SDSARGQQRVLKMAENNGVEFSRPQPIDEIGRDGLRVKLTADSSECAALAKRFDIIGVSGLKAELLLRQVRGGDIIAVAGTLEAEVEQECVVSLEPVASKISETIDERFARNAEIADEILVSVDEPEEIDDLVVGDEIDLGEMLAQCLYLALDPYPRKEGVEISESVEAASQDVASNPFSVLENLKTKEKH
;
A
#
# COMPACT_ATOMS: atom_id res chain seq x y z
N SER A 1 -20.48 30.02 15.80
CA SER A 1 -20.59 28.56 15.59
C SER A 1 -19.40 27.97 14.82
N ASP A 2 -18.69 28.75 13.99
CA ASP A 2 -17.52 28.30 13.22
C ASP A 2 -16.26 28.08 14.07
N SER A 3 -16.09 28.81 15.15
CA SER A 3 -14.91 28.71 16.02
C SER A 3 -14.81 27.39 16.77
N ALA A 4 -15.95 26.80 17.14
CA ALA A 4 -16.00 25.51 17.84
C ALA A 4 -15.67 24.30 16.90
N ARG A 5 -16.08 24.39 15.63
CA ARG A 5 -15.71 23.37 14.58
C ARG A 5 -14.23 23.40 14.27
N GLY A 6 -13.63 24.59 14.19
CA GLY A 6 -12.19 24.74 13.99
C GLY A 6 -11.35 24.20 15.14
N GLN A 7 -11.78 24.41 16.39
CA GLN A 7 -11.09 23.88 17.57
C GLN A 7 -11.23 22.36 17.72
N GLN A 8 -12.38 21.77 17.38
CA GLN A 8 -12.53 20.30 17.34
C GLN A 8 -11.68 19.65 16.24
N ARG A 9 -11.53 20.31 15.09
CA ARG A 9 -10.67 19.83 14.00
C ARG A 9 -9.18 19.83 14.39
N VAL A 10 -8.74 20.87 15.10
CA VAL A 10 -7.36 20.97 15.63
C VAL A 10 -7.11 19.96 16.76
N LEU A 11 -8.10 19.73 17.64
CA LEU A 11 -8.00 18.72 18.69
C LEU A 11 -8.00 17.28 18.14
N LYS A 12 -8.80 16.99 17.10
CA LYS A 12 -8.82 15.68 16.45
C LYS A 12 -7.52 15.38 15.68
N MET A 13 -6.85 16.42 15.14
CA MET A 13 -5.50 16.30 14.58
C MET A 13 -4.42 15.96 15.63
N ALA A 14 -4.65 16.29 16.89
CA ALA A 14 -3.71 16.01 17.99
C ALA A 14 -3.88 14.58 18.58
N GLU A 15 -5.00 13.90 18.30
CA GLU A 15 -5.27 12.53 18.77
C GLU A 15 -4.87 11.44 17.77
N ASN A 16 -4.29 11.81 16.62
CA ASN A 16 -3.73 10.87 15.64
C ASN A 16 -2.38 10.28 16.15
N ASN A 17 -2.49 9.53 17.22
CA ASN A 17 -1.39 8.88 17.92
C ASN A 17 -0.90 7.69 17.08
N GLY A 18 0.05 7.90 16.17
CA GLY A 18 0.84 6.84 15.57
C GLY A 18 0.65 6.58 14.08
N VAL A 19 -0.17 7.34 13.37
CA VAL A 19 -0.26 7.25 11.90
C VAL A 19 0.70 8.27 11.29
N GLU A 20 1.65 7.79 10.50
CA GLU A 20 2.74 8.57 9.91
C GLU A 20 2.23 9.64 8.94
N PHE A 21 1.16 9.32 8.20
CA PHE A 21 0.51 10.18 7.24
C PHE A 21 -0.99 9.97 7.30
N SER A 22 -1.74 10.90 7.92
CA SER A 22 -3.19 10.82 8.11
C SER A 22 -3.91 12.03 7.53
N ARG A 23 -4.97 11.76 6.77
CA ARG A 23 -5.85 12.75 6.13
C ARG A 23 -7.29 12.29 6.19
N PRO A 24 -7.93 12.33 7.37
CA PRO A 24 -9.31 11.90 7.52
C PRO A 24 -10.24 12.78 6.69
N GLN A 25 -11.04 12.15 5.85
CA GLN A 25 -12.05 12.77 5.01
C GLN A 25 -13.44 12.29 5.44
N PRO A 26 -14.27 13.19 6.00
CA PRO A 26 -15.65 12.89 6.31
C PRO A 26 -16.45 12.53 5.05
N ILE A 27 -17.23 11.46 5.12
CA ILE A 27 -18.02 10.99 3.97
C ILE A 27 -19.24 11.88 3.68
N ASP A 28 -19.74 12.61 4.65
CA ASP A 28 -20.84 13.58 4.50
C ASP A 28 -20.44 14.82 3.69
N GLU A 29 -19.13 15.11 3.60
CA GLU A 29 -18.60 16.18 2.76
C GLU A 29 -18.53 15.80 1.27
N ILE A 30 -18.70 14.51 0.92
CA ILE A 30 -18.69 14.05 -0.46
C ILE A 30 -20.05 14.34 -1.09
N GLY A 31 -20.11 15.40 -1.89
CA GLY A 31 -21.32 15.81 -2.59
C GLY A 31 -21.72 14.86 -3.74
N ARG A 32 -22.89 15.10 -4.33
CA ARG A 32 -23.41 14.31 -5.47
C ARG A 32 -22.49 14.37 -6.70
N ASP A 33 -21.78 15.48 -6.89
CA ASP A 33 -20.83 15.68 -7.99
C ASP A 33 -19.46 15.08 -7.69
N GLY A 34 -19.28 14.51 -6.50
CA GLY A 34 -18.01 14.03 -5.97
C GLY A 34 -17.19 15.14 -5.32
N LEU A 35 -16.09 14.73 -4.70
CA LEU A 35 -15.13 15.61 -4.02
C LEU A 35 -13.74 15.40 -4.62
N ARG A 36 -13.11 16.49 -5.09
CA ARG A 36 -11.70 16.45 -5.54
C ARG A 36 -10.79 16.86 -4.40
N VAL A 37 -9.80 16.03 -4.12
CA VAL A 37 -8.83 16.26 -3.04
C VAL A 37 -7.42 16.17 -3.60
N LYS A 38 -6.57 17.15 -3.25
CA LYS A 38 -5.13 17.10 -3.51
C LYS A 38 -4.40 16.97 -2.19
N LEU A 39 -3.56 15.98 -2.08
CA LEU A 39 -2.80 15.66 -0.89
C LEU A 39 -1.31 15.72 -1.19
N THR A 40 -0.55 16.16 -0.19
CA THR A 40 0.91 16.18 -0.24
C THR A 40 1.42 15.85 1.16
N ALA A 41 2.40 14.97 1.24
CA ALA A 41 3.10 14.70 2.50
C ALA A 41 4.25 15.69 2.67
N ASP A 42 4.42 16.14 3.90
CA ASP A 42 5.57 16.96 4.27
C ASP A 42 6.83 16.11 4.51
N SER A 43 7.96 16.78 4.78
CA SER A 43 9.24 16.09 4.97
C SER A 43 9.25 15.18 6.21
N SER A 44 8.52 15.52 7.26
CA SER A 44 8.44 14.71 8.49
C SER A 44 7.56 13.48 8.29
N GLU A 45 6.46 13.63 7.56
CA GLU A 45 5.59 12.53 7.16
C GLU A 45 6.30 11.55 6.21
N CYS A 46 7.03 12.09 5.22
CA CYS A 46 7.87 11.28 4.32
C CYS A 46 8.94 10.48 5.08
N ALA A 47 9.61 11.11 6.06
CA ALA A 47 10.60 10.42 6.89
C ALA A 47 9.97 9.33 7.78
N ALA A 48 8.77 9.57 8.29
CA ALA A 48 8.03 8.59 9.08
C ALA A 48 7.58 7.39 8.22
N LEU A 49 7.10 7.65 7.00
CA LEU A 49 6.76 6.61 6.02
C LEU A 49 7.97 5.78 5.61
N ALA A 50 9.12 6.42 5.33
CA ALA A 50 10.37 5.72 5.00
C ALA A 50 10.77 4.75 6.13
N LYS A 51 10.67 5.19 7.38
CA LYS A 51 10.91 4.34 8.55
C LYS A 51 9.91 3.19 8.68
N ARG A 52 8.62 3.44 8.44
CA ARG A 52 7.57 2.41 8.47
C ARG A 52 7.80 1.34 7.41
N PHE A 53 8.24 1.74 6.22
CA PHE A 53 8.47 0.85 5.08
C PHE A 53 9.83 0.16 5.12
N ASP A 54 10.68 0.54 6.08
CA ASP A 54 12.07 0.05 6.19
C ASP A 54 12.89 0.30 4.92
N ILE A 55 12.77 1.51 4.34
CA ILE A 55 13.50 1.96 3.16
C ILE A 55 14.33 3.20 3.48
N ILE A 56 15.28 3.53 2.60
CA ILE A 56 16.22 4.64 2.81
C ILE A 56 15.50 6.00 2.84
N GLY A 57 14.52 6.21 1.92
CA GLY A 57 13.83 7.48 1.85
C GLY A 57 12.55 7.46 1.03
N VAL A 58 11.67 8.42 1.37
CA VAL A 58 10.48 8.80 0.59
C VAL A 58 10.52 10.31 0.42
N SER A 59 10.19 10.80 -0.75
CA SER A 59 10.07 12.24 -1.03
C SER A 59 9.03 12.51 -2.12
N GLY A 60 8.54 13.75 -2.16
CA GLY A 60 7.64 14.21 -3.21
C GLY A 60 6.30 13.47 -3.29
N LEU A 61 5.86 12.83 -2.18
CA LEU A 61 4.59 12.14 -2.13
C LEU A 61 3.43 13.12 -2.32
N LYS A 62 2.68 12.92 -3.37
CA LYS A 62 1.49 13.71 -3.72
C LYS A 62 0.45 12.83 -4.39
N ALA A 63 -0.81 13.20 -4.22
CA ALA A 63 -1.93 12.52 -4.85
C ALA A 63 -3.03 13.51 -5.28
N GLU A 64 -3.70 13.20 -6.37
CA GLU A 64 -4.92 13.86 -6.81
C GLU A 64 -6.03 12.83 -6.88
N LEU A 65 -7.05 12.98 -6.04
CA LEU A 65 -8.12 12.02 -5.84
C LEU A 65 -9.47 12.63 -6.17
N LEU A 66 -10.38 11.78 -6.67
CA LEU A 66 -11.80 12.07 -6.84
C LEU A 66 -12.58 11.03 -6.05
N LEU A 67 -13.29 11.48 -5.03
CA LEU A 67 -14.17 10.66 -4.21
C LEU A 67 -15.60 10.78 -4.72
N ARG A 68 -16.31 9.67 -4.82
CA ARG A 68 -17.72 9.62 -5.22
C ARG A 68 -18.51 8.66 -4.35
N GLN A 69 -19.73 9.05 -4.03
CA GLN A 69 -20.72 8.14 -3.48
C GLN A 69 -21.36 7.34 -4.63
N VAL A 70 -21.33 6.01 -4.56
CA VAL A 70 -21.96 5.09 -5.50
C VAL A 70 -22.96 4.20 -4.77
N ARG A 71 -23.83 3.50 -5.50
CA ARG A 71 -24.89 2.66 -4.93
C ARG A 71 -25.75 3.39 -3.87
N GLY A 72 -26.14 4.63 -4.16
CA GLY A 72 -26.97 5.41 -3.21
C GLY A 72 -26.23 5.91 -1.97
N GLY A 73 -24.90 5.78 -1.92
CA GLY A 73 -24.05 6.16 -0.79
C GLY A 73 -23.55 4.98 0.06
N ASP A 74 -23.85 3.75 -0.35
CA ASP A 74 -23.42 2.53 0.34
C ASP A 74 -21.92 2.26 0.12
N ILE A 75 -21.38 2.74 -1.00
CA ILE A 75 -19.97 2.63 -1.36
C ILE A 75 -19.39 4.03 -1.61
N ILE A 76 -18.17 4.23 -1.16
CA ILE A 76 -17.34 5.37 -1.52
C ILE A 76 -16.25 4.88 -2.47
N ALA A 77 -16.30 5.33 -3.72
CA ALA A 77 -15.26 5.10 -4.70
C ALA A 77 -14.23 6.23 -4.65
N VAL A 78 -12.95 5.88 -4.59
CA VAL A 78 -11.80 6.79 -4.58
C VAL A 78 -10.95 6.49 -5.79
N ALA A 79 -10.91 7.38 -6.76
CA ALA A 79 -10.13 7.22 -7.98
C ALA A 79 -9.14 8.37 -8.15
N GLY A 80 -7.95 8.09 -8.68
CA GLY A 80 -6.97 9.15 -8.88
C GLY A 80 -5.58 8.66 -9.21
N THR A 81 -4.58 9.46 -8.83
CA THR A 81 -3.17 9.15 -9.07
C THR A 81 -2.34 9.48 -7.82
N LEU A 82 -1.33 8.65 -7.60
CA LEU A 82 -0.30 8.81 -6.58
C LEU A 82 1.04 8.94 -7.27
N GLU A 83 1.85 9.90 -6.86
CA GLU A 83 3.25 10.03 -7.29
C GLU A 83 4.16 10.19 -6.08
N ALA A 84 5.32 9.53 -6.12
CA ALA A 84 6.37 9.65 -5.10
C ALA A 84 7.74 9.32 -5.69
N GLU A 85 8.78 9.79 -5.04
CA GLU A 85 10.16 9.33 -5.25
C GLU A 85 10.59 8.53 -4.03
N VAL A 86 11.12 7.33 -4.24
CA VAL A 86 11.59 6.45 -3.17
C VAL A 86 13.04 6.05 -3.38
N GLU A 87 13.74 5.82 -2.29
CA GLU A 87 15.10 5.32 -2.28
C GLU A 87 15.15 4.04 -1.46
N GLN A 88 15.54 2.93 -2.10
CA GLN A 88 15.60 1.61 -1.51
C GLN A 88 17.04 1.08 -1.54
N GLU A 89 17.36 0.09 -0.72
CA GLU A 89 18.65 -0.57 -0.75
C GLU A 89 18.67 -1.67 -1.82
N CYS A 90 19.68 -1.67 -2.70
CA CYS A 90 19.87 -2.71 -3.70
C CYS A 90 20.09 -4.06 -3.02
N VAL A 91 19.32 -5.09 -3.37
CA VAL A 91 19.43 -6.42 -2.76
C VAL A 91 20.75 -7.15 -3.07
N VAL A 92 21.55 -6.65 -4.01
CA VAL A 92 22.84 -7.27 -4.42
C VAL A 92 24.03 -6.46 -3.94
N SER A 93 24.04 -5.14 -4.18
CA SER A 93 25.19 -4.28 -3.89
C SER A 93 25.07 -3.51 -2.57
N LEU A 94 23.87 -3.50 -1.94
CA LEU A 94 23.53 -2.71 -0.75
C LEU A 94 23.67 -1.20 -0.97
N GLU A 95 23.79 -0.75 -2.21
CA GLU A 95 23.84 0.66 -2.56
C GLU A 95 22.42 1.23 -2.73
N PRO A 96 22.25 2.55 -2.50
CA PRO A 96 20.98 3.21 -2.72
C PRO A 96 20.51 3.14 -4.18
N VAL A 97 19.23 2.86 -4.39
CA VAL A 97 18.53 2.87 -5.68
C VAL A 97 17.34 3.79 -5.57
N ALA A 98 17.39 4.89 -6.31
CA ALA A 98 16.28 5.82 -6.41
C ALA A 98 15.32 5.40 -7.52
N SER A 99 14.03 5.42 -7.27
CA SER A 99 12.98 5.16 -8.25
C SER A 99 11.81 6.13 -8.11
N LYS A 100 11.07 6.31 -9.21
CA LYS A 100 9.84 7.10 -9.23
C LYS A 100 8.66 6.16 -9.29
N ILE A 101 7.73 6.37 -8.39
CA ILE A 101 6.47 5.63 -8.35
C ILE A 101 5.38 6.54 -8.90
N SER A 102 4.57 5.99 -9.79
CA SER A 102 3.37 6.63 -10.32
C SER A 102 2.29 5.57 -10.46
N GLU A 103 1.32 5.61 -9.55
CA GLU A 103 0.27 4.61 -9.43
C GLU A 103 -1.11 5.21 -9.68
N THR A 104 -1.97 4.40 -10.27
CA THR A 104 -3.40 4.73 -10.40
C THR A 104 -4.14 4.16 -9.21
N ILE A 105 -4.88 5.01 -8.54
CA ILE A 105 -5.74 4.64 -7.40
C ILE A 105 -7.14 4.35 -7.93
N ASP A 106 -7.69 3.21 -7.53
CA ASP A 106 -9.10 2.82 -7.73
C ASP A 106 -9.52 1.94 -6.56
N GLU A 107 -9.93 2.59 -5.46
CA GLU A 107 -10.26 1.94 -4.20
C GLU A 107 -11.74 2.12 -3.87
N ARG A 108 -12.36 1.12 -3.26
CA ARG A 108 -13.77 1.11 -2.88
C ARG A 108 -13.96 0.75 -1.42
N PHE A 109 -14.63 1.63 -0.71
CA PHE A 109 -14.92 1.50 0.71
C PHE A 109 -16.40 1.23 0.92
N ALA A 110 -16.76 0.10 1.50
CA ALA A 110 -18.13 -0.14 1.92
C ALA A 110 -18.44 0.60 3.23
N ARG A 111 -19.61 1.16 3.35
CA ARG A 111 -20.02 1.93 4.53
C ARG A 111 -20.12 1.08 5.81
N ASN A 112 -20.39 -0.20 5.68
CA ASN A 112 -20.40 -1.16 6.78
C ASN A 112 -20.18 -2.59 6.26
N ALA A 113 -19.96 -3.55 7.19
CA ALA A 113 -19.70 -4.94 6.86
C ALA A 113 -20.91 -5.64 6.20
N GLU A 114 -22.14 -5.28 6.54
CA GLU A 114 -23.34 -5.88 5.96
C GLU A 114 -23.43 -5.59 4.46
N ILE A 115 -23.10 -4.35 4.06
CA ILE A 115 -23.05 -3.94 2.65
C ILE A 115 -21.91 -4.67 1.92
N ALA A 116 -20.73 -4.80 2.53
CA ALA A 116 -19.62 -5.52 1.94
C ALA A 116 -19.98 -6.99 1.70
N ASP A 117 -20.60 -7.66 2.67
CA ASP A 117 -21.04 -9.05 2.56
C ASP A 117 -22.11 -9.23 1.47
N GLU A 118 -23.07 -8.30 1.35
CA GLU A 118 -24.10 -8.33 0.30
C GLU A 118 -23.49 -8.22 -1.10
N ILE A 119 -22.48 -7.35 -1.27
CA ILE A 119 -21.80 -7.15 -2.55
C ILE A 119 -20.97 -8.37 -2.94
N LEU A 120 -20.23 -8.96 -2.00
CA LEU A 120 -19.42 -10.16 -2.24
C LEU A 120 -20.25 -11.38 -2.64
N VAL A 121 -21.51 -11.46 -2.20
CA VAL A 121 -22.44 -12.55 -2.53
C VAL A 121 -23.21 -12.28 -3.83
N SER A 122 -23.18 -11.06 -4.35
CA SER A 122 -23.88 -10.69 -5.60
C SER A 122 -23.23 -11.35 -6.81
N VAL A 123 -23.96 -12.25 -7.47
CA VAL A 123 -23.46 -13.06 -8.61
C VAL A 123 -23.41 -12.28 -9.92
N ASP A 124 -24.21 -11.21 -10.04
CA ASP A 124 -24.41 -10.52 -11.33
C ASP A 124 -23.35 -9.46 -11.65
N GLU A 125 -22.78 -8.80 -10.65
CA GLU A 125 -21.66 -7.87 -10.80
C GLU A 125 -20.83 -7.88 -9.50
N PRO A 126 -19.81 -8.73 -9.37
CA PRO A 126 -18.93 -8.70 -8.22
C PRO A 126 -18.12 -7.40 -8.26
N GLU A 127 -18.49 -6.43 -7.43
CA GLU A 127 -17.64 -5.26 -7.17
C GLU A 127 -16.62 -5.66 -6.11
N GLU A 128 -15.37 -5.36 -6.37
CA GLU A 128 -14.30 -5.54 -5.39
C GLU A 128 -14.42 -4.42 -4.35
N ILE A 129 -14.46 -4.80 -3.09
CA ILE A 129 -14.46 -3.88 -1.94
C ILE A 129 -13.11 -4.03 -1.27
N ASP A 130 -12.36 -2.94 -1.23
CA ASP A 130 -10.98 -2.93 -0.71
C ASP A 130 -10.96 -2.79 0.81
N ASP A 131 -11.88 -1.97 1.38
CA ASP A 131 -11.91 -1.74 2.82
C ASP A 131 -13.30 -1.23 3.30
N LEU A 132 -13.43 -1.06 4.60
CA LEU A 132 -14.62 -0.53 5.26
C LEU A 132 -14.40 0.91 5.72
N VAL A 133 -15.46 1.72 5.63
CA VAL A 133 -15.47 3.03 6.27
C VAL A 133 -15.44 2.85 7.79
N VAL A 134 -14.47 3.44 8.46
CA VAL A 134 -14.36 3.43 9.92
C VAL A 134 -15.06 4.66 10.50
N GLY A 135 -16.17 4.44 11.17
CA GLY A 135 -17.02 5.54 11.63
C GLY A 135 -17.68 6.25 10.43
N ASP A 136 -17.49 7.59 10.35
CA ASP A 136 -18.06 8.42 9.29
C ASP A 136 -16.96 9.09 8.43
N GLU A 137 -15.74 8.52 8.40
CA GLU A 137 -14.61 9.10 7.69
C GLU A 137 -13.72 8.02 7.06
N ILE A 138 -12.98 8.39 6.01
CA ILE A 138 -11.95 7.58 5.37
C ILE A 138 -10.62 8.29 5.58
N ASP A 139 -9.60 7.61 6.10
CA ASP A 139 -8.25 8.18 6.16
C ASP A 139 -7.54 8.00 4.81
N LEU A 140 -7.62 9.04 3.98
CA LEU A 140 -6.99 9.05 2.66
C LEU A 140 -5.46 9.00 2.75
N GLY A 141 -4.87 9.50 3.83
CA GLY A 141 -3.42 9.44 4.04
C GLY A 141 -2.94 8.02 4.28
N GLU A 142 -3.61 7.28 5.16
CA GLU A 142 -3.29 5.87 5.43
C GLU A 142 -3.52 5.01 4.17
N MET A 143 -4.63 5.21 3.45
CA MET A 143 -4.88 4.56 2.17
C MET A 143 -3.72 4.77 1.18
N LEU A 144 -3.28 6.03 0.99
CA LEU A 144 -2.16 6.34 0.10
C LEU A 144 -0.83 5.73 0.58
N ALA A 145 -0.61 5.65 1.90
CA ALA A 145 0.57 4.99 2.46
C ALA A 145 0.58 3.49 2.13
N GLN A 146 -0.57 2.82 2.21
CA GLN A 146 -0.71 1.41 1.83
C GLN A 146 -0.49 1.21 0.32
N CYS A 147 -1.11 2.03 -0.53
CA CYS A 147 -0.90 1.98 -1.99
C CYS A 147 0.58 2.20 -2.35
N LEU A 148 1.24 3.17 -1.72
CA LEU A 148 2.68 3.41 -1.94
C LEU A 148 3.52 2.21 -1.52
N TYR A 149 3.23 1.59 -0.38
CA TYR A 149 3.95 0.41 0.09
C TYR A 149 3.82 -0.78 -0.87
N LEU A 150 2.62 -1.01 -1.41
CA LEU A 150 2.36 -2.08 -2.38
C LEU A 150 3.03 -1.83 -3.73
N ALA A 151 3.30 -0.57 -4.08
CA ALA A 151 3.98 -0.16 -5.30
C ALA A 151 5.52 -0.21 -5.22
N LEU A 152 6.09 -0.44 -4.03
CA LEU A 152 7.54 -0.59 -3.86
C LEU A 152 8.04 -1.83 -4.60
N ASP A 153 9.22 -1.72 -5.21
CA ASP A 153 9.91 -2.89 -5.76
C ASP A 153 10.35 -3.81 -4.59
N PRO A 154 9.88 -5.06 -4.53
CA PRO A 154 10.28 -5.98 -3.47
C PRO A 154 11.74 -6.46 -3.59
N TYR A 155 12.38 -6.26 -4.76
CA TYR A 155 13.75 -6.68 -5.05
C TYR A 155 14.53 -5.59 -5.80
N PRO A 156 14.71 -4.39 -5.22
CA PRO A 156 15.33 -3.27 -5.90
C PRO A 156 16.76 -3.61 -6.31
N ARG A 157 17.09 -3.35 -7.59
CA ARG A 157 18.42 -3.61 -8.15
C ARG A 157 18.96 -2.38 -8.86
N LYS A 158 20.23 -2.09 -8.60
CA LYS A 158 20.95 -1.07 -9.35
C LYS A 158 21.27 -1.59 -10.75
N GLU A 159 21.09 -0.77 -11.76
CA GLU A 159 21.44 -1.12 -13.14
C GLU A 159 22.92 -1.52 -13.26
N GLY A 160 23.18 -2.62 -13.99
CA GLY A 160 24.52 -3.14 -14.23
C GLY A 160 25.14 -3.96 -13.10
N VAL A 161 24.39 -4.24 -12.02
CA VAL A 161 24.84 -5.18 -10.98
C VAL A 161 24.41 -6.59 -11.36
N GLU A 162 25.38 -7.40 -11.82
CA GLU A 162 25.20 -8.83 -12.04
C GLU A 162 25.50 -9.60 -10.75
N ILE A 163 24.72 -10.65 -10.47
CA ILE A 163 25.05 -11.61 -9.41
C ILE A 163 26.33 -12.30 -9.89
N SER A 164 27.47 -12.06 -9.22
CA SER A 164 28.72 -12.73 -9.58
C SER A 164 28.49 -14.24 -9.50
N GLU A 165 28.90 -14.96 -10.55
CA GLU A 165 28.81 -16.43 -10.69
C GLU A 165 29.46 -17.23 -9.54
N SER A 166 30.02 -16.56 -8.54
CA SER A 166 30.61 -17.20 -7.35
C SER A 166 29.62 -18.02 -6.51
N VAL A 167 28.30 -17.85 -6.71
CA VAL A 167 27.29 -18.69 -6.06
C VAL A 167 27.12 -20.03 -6.80
N GLU A 168 27.41 -20.11 -8.10
CA GLU A 168 27.36 -21.37 -8.85
C GLU A 168 28.56 -22.30 -8.54
N ALA A 169 29.67 -21.73 -8.13
CA ALA A 169 30.84 -22.54 -7.75
C ALA A 169 30.68 -23.29 -6.42
N ALA A 170 29.81 -22.81 -5.54
CA ALA A 170 29.50 -23.50 -4.28
C ALA A 170 28.55 -24.71 -4.46
N SER A 171 27.95 -24.85 -5.64
CA SER A 171 27.06 -25.98 -5.95
C SER A 171 27.79 -27.21 -6.52
N GLN A 172 29.10 -27.16 -6.68
CA GLN A 172 29.88 -28.28 -7.22
C GLN A 172 30.47 -29.24 -6.19
N ASP A 173 30.26 -28.98 -4.90
CA ASP A 173 30.53 -30.00 -3.87
C ASP A 173 29.33 -30.98 -3.80
N VAL A 174 29.28 -31.84 -4.83
CA VAL A 174 28.28 -32.93 -4.99
C VAL A 174 28.46 -34.03 -3.90
N ALA A 175 29.37 -33.85 -2.95
CA ALA A 175 29.68 -34.86 -1.94
C ALA A 175 28.79 -34.86 -0.68
N SER A 176 27.83 -33.93 -0.55
CA SER A 176 26.98 -33.86 0.62
C SER A 176 25.55 -33.36 0.32
N ASN A 177 24.88 -34.02 -0.61
CA ASN A 177 23.45 -33.79 -0.75
C ASN A 177 22.70 -34.58 0.36
N PRO A 178 22.13 -33.90 1.38
CA PRO A 178 21.42 -34.59 2.46
C PRO A 178 20.17 -35.35 1.95
N PHE A 179 19.75 -35.10 0.72
CA PHE A 179 18.62 -35.76 0.09
C PHE A 179 19.01 -37.02 -0.75
N SER A 180 20.30 -37.33 -0.88
CA SER A 180 20.75 -38.57 -1.56
C SER A 180 20.20 -39.84 -0.90
N VAL A 181 19.84 -39.79 0.38
CA VAL A 181 19.18 -40.87 1.10
C VAL A 181 17.79 -41.21 0.53
N LEU A 182 17.10 -40.22 -0.07
CA LEU A 182 15.77 -40.41 -0.65
C LEU A 182 15.77 -41.14 -1.99
N GLU A 183 16.88 -41.16 -2.72
CA GLU A 183 17.04 -42.00 -3.95
C GLU A 183 16.91 -43.46 -3.65
N ASN A 184 17.35 -43.92 -2.50
CA ASN A 184 17.28 -45.31 -2.07
C ASN A 184 15.86 -45.75 -1.67
N LEU A 185 14.92 -44.86 -1.48
CA LEU A 185 13.52 -45.19 -1.19
C LEU A 185 12.70 -45.54 -2.44
N LYS A 186 13.08 -45.00 -3.61
CA LYS A 186 12.39 -45.26 -4.89
C LYS A 186 12.61 -46.68 -5.43
N THR A 187 13.63 -47.40 -4.94
CA THR A 187 13.97 -48.74 -5.44
C THR A 187 13.31 -49.89 -4.68
N LYS A 188 12.52 -49.65 -3.62
CA LYS A 188 11.88 -50.69 -2.82
C LYS A 188 10.42 -51.03 -3.15
N GLU A 189 9.81 -50.37 -4.14
CA GLU A 189 8.42 -50.62 -4.55
C GLU A 189 8.29 -51.39 -5.88
N LYS A 190 9.18 -52.33 -6.17
CA LYS A 190 8.97 -53.29 -7.25
C LYS A 190 9.36 -54.69 -6.79
N HIS A 191 8.51 -55.30 -5.98
CA HIS A 191 8.34 -56.77 -5.92
C HIS A 191 6.94 -57.07 -5.39
#